data_2a27f792e2ca44a9fe79884ca363c9c8
#
_entry.id   2a27f792e2ca44a9fe79884ca363c9c8
#
_cell.length_a   1.000
_cell.length_b   1.000
_cell.length_c   1.000
_cell.angle_alpha   90.00
_cell.angle_beta   90.00
_cell.angle_gamma   90.00
#
_symmetry.space_group_name_H-M   'P 1'
#
loop_
_entity.id
_entity.type
_entity.pdbx_description
1 polymer ?
#
loop_
_entity_poly.entity_id
_entity_poly.type
_entity_poly.pdbx_seq_one_letter_code
_entity_poly.pdbx_strand_id
1 'polypeptide(L)'
;MKRQETRLWKRGAAGLLAALMLLGAGCSQSGGNAGSAAPETTPAQEVQETEGQTTTFVDDLGRELELELPVTRACVANRYNNELIRAVGAGDCVVGVDIYTSQDSVYWPQFGEEETFGKDEYDYEKIVALDPQVLIVPRNGQVEESIEKLEPFGIQVVVITGWDNADVPKQIRLCGELFGKEEQAEELVSFYQEPVDYITQQLQQVEERKTVYWEYGDDYSTCIPGTSNDGWHNMILMAGGENIFGDASLAGKDIDPEQILLADPDLIVKIYAGEVVGNSGVFTAPPQEEFAAKAEEMLQREGWKDLTAVKEGNFYLNTAFMSGGLGKMIGAAYMAKWLYPDLMTELDPDALFTQWMAYQGFEPNAQHYYHVPAQNAAA
;
A
#
# COMPACT_ATOMS: atom_id res chain seq x y z
N MET A 1 -40.02 13.16 12.29
CA MET A 1 -40.01 12.25 13.45
C MET A 1 -39.80 10.84 12.96
N LYS A 2 -38.58 10.35 13.05
CA LYS A 2 -38.15 8.98 13.35
C LYS A 2 -36.64 8.97 13.18
N ARG A 3 -35.93 8.84 14.28
CA ARG A 3 -34.49 8.63 14.35
C ARG A 3 -34.19 7.30 13.63
N GLN A 4 -33.36 7.32 12.59
CA GLN A 4 -32.63 6.16 12.13
C GLN A 4 -31.26 6.16 12.83
N GLU A 5 -31.04 5.14 13.62
CA GLU A 5 -29.83 4.93 14.39
C GLU A 5 -28.68 4.56 13.43
N THR A 6 -27.63 5.31 13.51
CA THR A 6 -26.32 5.02 12.91
C THR A 6 -25.68 3.81 13.60
N ARG A 7 -25.67 2.67 12.93
CA ARG A 7 -24.93 1.46 13.31
C ARG A 7 -24.04 1.06 12.15
N LEU A 8 -22.84 1.57 12.10
CA LEU A 8 -21.91 1.14 11.02
C LEU A 8 -20.47 0.83 11.42
N TRP A 9 -20.04 1.02 12.65
CA TRP A 9 -18.61 0.79 12.99
C TRP A 9 -18.33 -0.22 14.11
N LYS A 10 -19.25 -1.13 14.45
CA LYS A 10 -19.05 -2.09 15.56
C LYS A 10 -19.18 -3.58 15.19
N ARG A 11 -18.90 -3.99 13.98
CA ARG A 11 -19.05 -5.41 13.57
C ARG A 11 -17.83 -6.06 12.89
N GLY A 12 -16.63 -5.57 13.07
CA GLY A 12 -15.42 -6.15 12.47
C GLY A 12 -14.40 -6.78 13.44
N ALA A 13 -14.63 -6.77 14.75
CA ALA A 13 -13.61 -7.20 15.71
C ALA A 13 -14.06 -8.33 16.67
N ALA A 14 -14.79 -9.33 16.19
CA ALA A 14 -15.17 -10.46 17.06
C ALA A 14 -15.40 -11.75 16.27
N GLY A 15 -14.37 -12.33 15.71
CA GLY A 15 -14.51 -13.57 14.94
C GLY A 15 -13.28 -14.45 14.82
N LEU A 16 -12.26 -14.29 15.66
CA LEU A 16 -11.09 -15.19 15.58
C LEU A 16 -10.50 -15.48 16.96
N LEU A 17 -11.28 -16.15 17.83
CA LEU A 17 -10.75 -16.76 19.06
C LEU A 17 -11.79 -17.67 19.71
N ALA A 18 -12.02 -18.86 19.13
CA ALA A 18 -12.66 -19.97 19.85
C ALA A 18 -12.55 -21.31 19.09
N ALA A 19 -11.38 -21.90 19.06
CA ALA A 19 -11.28 -23.36 18.81
C ALA A 19 -9.96 -23.89 19.37
N LEU A 20 -9.85 -23.92 20.70
CA LEU A 20 -8.89 -24.80 21.38
C LEU A 20 -9.26 -24.84 22.86
N MET A 21 -10.07 -25.81 23.23
CA MET A 21 -10.08 -26.50 24.55
C MET A 21 -11.24 -27.46 24.64
N LEU A 22 -10.97 -28.73 24.43
CA LEU A 22 -11.70 -29.85 25.01
C LEU A 22 -10.76 -31.04 25.09
N LEU A 23 -9.99 -31.09 26.15
CA LEU A 23 -9.43 -32.33 26.69
C LEU A 23 -9.90 -32.43 28.14
N GLY A 24 -10.97 -33.18 28.33
CA GLY A 24 -11.49 -33.55 29.61
C GLY A 24 -11.03 -34.96 30.00
N ALA A 25 -10.42 -35.05 31.14
CA ALA A 25 -9.95 -36.26 31.77
C ALA A 25 -11.10 -37.17 32.20
N GLY A 26 -10.89 -38.47 32.09
CA GLY A 26 -11.72 -39.51 32.69
C GLY A 26 -10.87 -40.73 32.99
N CYS A 27 -10.45 -40.88 34.25
CA CYS A 27 -9.89 -42.11 34.81
C CYS A 27 -11.00 -43.05 35.22
N SER A 28 -10.90 -44.36 34.93
CA SER A 28 -10.97 -45.43 35.95
C SER A 28 -10.80 -46.83 35.36
N GLN A 29 -9.91 -47.51 35.91
CA GLN A 29 -9.59 -48.92 36.25
C GLN A 29 -10.44 -50.09 35.67
N SER A 30 -9.79 -51.06 35.17
CA SER A 30 -9.39 -52.37 35.64
C SER A 30 -9.69 -53.51 34.66
N GLY A 31 -8.69 -54.36 34.44
CA GLY A 31 -8.83 -55.82 34.36
C GLY A 31 -8.68 -56.44 32.97
N GLY A 32 -7.46 -56.91 32.65
CA GLY A 32 -7.14 -58.26 32.17
C GLY A 32 -7.58 -58.66 30.77
N ASN A 33 -6.72 -58.86 29.88
CA ASN A 33 -6.25 -60.11 29.29
C ASN A 33 -5.61 -59.87 27.88
N ALA A 34 -4.59 -60.65 27.60
CA ALA A 34 -3.76 -60.59 26.44
C ALA A 34 -4.49 -60.99 25.14
N GLY A 35 -4.23 -60.22 24.07
CA GLY A 35 -4.57 -60.57 22.71
C GLY A 35 -3.81 -59.67 21.76
N SER A 36 -2.78 -60.21 21.09
CA SER A 36 -1.99 -59.59 20.02
C SER A 36 -2.91 -59.16 18.86
N ALA A 37 -2.95 -57.87 18.59
CA ALA A 37 -3.46 -57.34 17.32
C ALA A 37 -2.51 -56.25 16.84
N ALA A 38 -2.14 -56.35 15.56
CA ALA A 38 -1.26 -55.44 14.83
C ALA A 38 -1.85 -54.01 14.80
N PRO A 39 -0.99 -52.96 14.67
CA PRO A 39 -1.49 -51.59 14.59
C PRO A 39 -2.21 -51.36 13.26
N GLU A 40 -3.47 -50.95 13.33
CA GLU A 40 -4.20 -50.38 12.22
C GLU A 40 -3.52 -49.06 11.80
N THR A 41 -2.98 -49.05 10.59
CA THR A 41 -2.54 -47.84 9.92
C THR A 41 -3.76 -46.98 9.60
N THR A 42 -3.89 -45.85 10.28
CA THR A 42 -4.79 -44.75 9.87
C THR A 42 -4.43 -44.33 8.45
N PRO A 43 -5.39 -44.26 7.53
CA PRO A 43 -5.09 -43.72 6.19
C PRO A 43 -4.59 -42.29 6.31
N ALA A 44 -3.41 -42.01 5.74
CA ALA A 44 -3.00 -40.65 5.49
C ALA A 44 -4.10 -40.00 4.65
N GLN A 45 -4.59 -38.85 5.07
CA GLN A 45 -5.38 -37.98 4.21
C GLN A 45 -4.51 -37.64 3.00
N GLU A 46 -4.90 -38.14 1.83
CA GLU A 46 -4.40 -37.65 0.56
C GLU A 46 -4.73 -36.17 0.49
N VAL A 47 -3.70 -35.34 0.53
CA VAL A 47 -3.78 -33.96 0.06
C VAL A 47 -4.10 -34.10 -1.42
N GLN A 48 -5.34 -33.83 -1.81
CA GLN A 48 -5.68 -33.66 -3.21
C GLN A 48 -4.89 -32.45 -3.71
N GLU A 49 -3.80 -32.70 -4.43
CA GLU A 49 -3.21 -31.73 -5.34
C GLU A 49 -4.33 -31.38 -6.35
N THR A 50 -4.90 -30.19 -6.24
CA THR A 50 -5.74 -29.61 -7.27
C THR A 50 -4.82 -29.38 -8.46
N GLU A 51 -4.88 -30.24 -9.48
CA GLU A 51 -4.27 -29.99 -10.78
C GLU A 51 -4.75 -28.61 -11.24
N GLY A 52 -3.82 -27.68 -11.51
CA GLY A 52 -4.14 -26.34 -11.97
C GLY A 52 -4.94 -26.41 -13.28
N GLN A 53 -6.04 -25.71 -13.34
CA GLN A 53 -6.85 -25.63 -14.53
C GLN A 53 -6.36 -24.50 -15.42
N THR A 54 -5.93 -24.79 -16.63
CA THR A 54 -5.60 -23.75 -17.63
C THR A 54 -6.85 -22.92 -17.91
N THR A 55 -6.74 -21.62 -17.73
CA THR A 55 -7.83 -20.65 -17.96
C THR A 55 -7.30 -19.39 -18.60
N THR A 56 -8.18 -18.64 -19.26
CA THR A 56 -7.84 -17.34 -19.79
C THR A 56 -7.86 -16.30 -18.70
N PHE A 57 -6.72 -15.65 -18.45
CA PHE A 57 -6.54 -14.53 -17.53
C PHE A 57 -6.37 -13.23 -18.33
N VAL A 58 -7.05 -12.15 -17.93
CA VAL A 58 -6.95 -10.84 -18.60
C VAL A 58 -6.21 -9.87 -17.69
N ASP A 59 -5.02 -9.45 -18.09
CA ASP A 59 -4.16 -8.58 -17.27
C ASP A 59 -4.54 -7.09 -17.31
N ASP A 60 -3.75 -6.24 -16.65
CA ASP A 60 -4.02 -4.79 -16.58
C ASP A 60 -3.97 -4.07 -17.95
N LEU A 61 -3.21 -4.58 -18.90
CA LEU A 61 -3.19 -4.09 -20.30
C LEU A 61 -4.30 -4.63 -21.16
N GLY A 62 -5.17 -5.52 -20.64
CA GLY A 62 -6.23 -6.18 -21.38
C GLY A 62 -5.72 -7.32 -22.29
N ARG A 63 -4.53 -7.86 -22.02
CA ARG A 63 -3.99 -9.00 -22.76
C ARG A 63 -4.59 -10.29 -22.21
N GLU A 64 -5.02 -11.18 -23.10
CA GLU A 64 -5.49 -12.52 -22.77
C GLU A 64 -4.28 -13.46 -22.68
N LEU A 65 -4.14 -14.14 -21.55
CA LEU A 65 -3.04 -15.05 -21.23
C LEU A 65 -3.63 -16.41 -20.82
N GLU A 66 -3.11 -17.50 -21.36
CA GLU A 66 -3.48 -18.85 -20.92
C GLU A 66 -2.60 -19.28 -19.77
N LEU A 67 -3.14 -19.31 -18.53
CA LEU A 67 -2.42 -19.60 -17.31
C LEU A 67 -2.99 -20.82 -16.57
N GLU A 68 -2.14 -21.57 -15.92
CA GLU A 68 -2.57 -22.55 -14.91
C GLU A 68 -2.80 -21.79 -13.57
N LEU A 69 -4.06 -21.71 -13.15
CA LEU A 69 -4.45 -21.05 -11.91
C LEU A 69 -4.83 -22.07 -10.83
N PRO A 70 -4.58 -21.76 -9.56
CA PRO A 70 -3.88 -20.56 -9.08
C PRO A 70 -2.37 -20.60 -9.31
N VAL A 71 -1.75 -19.44 -9.52
CA VAL A 71 -0.29 -19.32 -9.54
C VAL A 71 0.26 -19.57 -8.15
N THR A 72 1.30 -20.42 -8.05
CA THR A 72 1.96 -20.78 -6.79
C THR A 72 3.39 -20.28 -6.71
N ARG A 73 3.98 -19.86 -7.83
CA ARG A 73 5.35 -19.33 -7.91
C ARG A 73 5.40 -18.14 -8.85
N ALA A 74 5.73 -16.96 -8.33
CA ALA A 74 5.83 -15.73 -9.10
C ALA A 74 7.14 -14.97 -8.79
N CYS A 75 7.77 -14.43 -9.83
CA CYS A 75 8.69 -13.30 -9.68
C CYS A 75 7.90 -12.00 -9.83
N VAL A 76 8.16 -11.01 -8.95
CA VAL A 76 7.34 -9.79 -8.89
C VAL A 76 8.21 -8.56 -8.87
N ALA A 77 8.10 -7.75 -9.91
CA ALA A 77 8.68 -6.42 -9.95
C ALA A 77 7.73 -5.38 -9.35
N ASN A 78 8.31 -4.36 -8.72
CA ASN A 78 7.64 -3.28 -8.04
C ASN A 78 7.07 -3.64 -6.66
N ARG A 79 7.55 -2.93 -5.63
CA ARG A 79 7.14 -3.17 -4.23
C ARG A 79 5.65 -3.07 -3.99
N TYR A 80 4.94 -2.20 -4.72
CA TYR A 80 3.49 -2.03 -4.56
C TYR A 80 2.69 -3.22 -5.10
N ASN A 81 3.19 -3.91 -6.14
CA ASN A 81 2.65 -5.19 -6.57
C ASN A 81 2.84 -6.23 -5.46
N ASN A 82 4.04 -6.28 -4.85
CA ASN A 82 4.34 -7.18 -3.73
C ASN A 82 3.45 -6.89 -2.51
N GLU A 83 3.16 -5.62 -2.21
CA GLU A 83 2.23 -5.23 -1.14
C GLU A 83 0.81 -5.73 -1.40
N LEU A 84 0.28 -5.59 -2.62
CA LEU A 84 -1.05 -6.10 -2.97
C LEU A 84 -1.11 -7.63 -2.86
N ILE A 85 -0.11 -8.33 -3.41
CA ILE A 85 -0.03 -9.79 -3.37
C ILE A 85 0.05 -10.30 -1.93
N ARG A 86 0.84 -9.64 -1.07
CA ARG A 86 0.91 -9.98 0.34
C ARG A 86 -0.42 -9.69 1.06
N ALA A 87 -1.06 -8.56 0.74
CA ALA A 87 -2.33 -8.17 1.36
C ALA A 87 -3.49 -9.10 1.03
N VAL A 88 -3.54 -9.70 -0.15
CA VAL A 88 -4.52 -10.74 -0.48
C VAL A 88 -4.14 -12.13 0.06
N GLY A 89 -3.04 -12.25 0.83
CA GLY A 89 -2.61 -13.50 1.45
C GLY A 89 -1.87 -14.45 0.50
N ALA A 90 -1.24 -13.94 -0.57
CA ALA A 90 -0.45 -14.71 -1.53
C ALA A 90 1.05 -14.44 -1.45
N GLY A 91 1.55 -13.80 -0.38
CA GLY A 91 2.97 -13.46 -0.22
C GLY A 91 3.92 -14.65 -0.31
N ASP A 92 3.50 -15.83 0.12
CA ASP A 92 4.30 -17.06 0.06
C ASP A 92 4.48 -17.60 -1.37
N CYS A 93 3.70 -17.13 -2.34
CA CYS A 93 3.85 -17.48 -3.74
C CYS A 93 4.98 -16.69 -4.43
N VAL A 94 5.52 -15.63 -3.80
CA VAL A 94 6.58 -14.80 -4.36
C VAL A 94 7.93 -15.43 -4.10
N VAL A 95 8.65 -15.80 -5.17
CA VAL A 95 9.96 -16.46 -5.13
C VAL A 95 11.10 -15.55 -5.55
N GLY A 96 10.82 -14.39 -6.13
CA GLY A 96 11.83 -13.41 -6.54
C GLY A 96 11.23 -12.02 -6.67
N VAL A 97 12.05 -11.01 -6.41
CA VAL A 97 11.64 -9.59 -6.39
C VAL A 97 12.69 -8.69 -7.03
N ASP A 98 12.32 -7.46 -7.34
CA ASP A 98 13.26 -6.41 -7.71
C ASP A 98 13.97 -5.81 -6.49
N ILE A 99 15.03 -5.00 -6.73
CA ILE A 99 15.78 -4.33 -5.66
C ILE A 99 14.92 -3.34 -4.88
N TYR A 100 13.90 -2.73 -5.53
CA TYR A 100 13.02 -1.77 -4.86
C TYR A 100 12.16 -2.42 -3.76
N THR A 101 12.01 -3.74 -3.82
CA THR A 101 11.39 -4.55 -2.77
C THR A 101 12.42 -5.02 -1.77
N SER A 102 13.47 -5.74 -2.19
CA SER A 102 14.42 -6.42 -1.30
C SER A 102 15.32 -5.48 -0.49
N GLN A 103 15.54 -4.24 -0.94
CA GLN A 103 16.37 -3.28 -0.23
C GLN A 103 15.81 -2.86 1.14
N ASP A 104 14.49 -2.97 1.37
CA ASP A 104 13.88 -2.79 2.69
C ASP A 104 13.80 -4.14 3.42
N SER A 105 14.93 -4.59 3.97
CA SER A 105 15.06 -5.88 4.64
C SER A 105 14.26 -5.97 5.96
N VAL A 106 13.74 -4.88 6.47
CA VAL A 106 12.85 -4.86 7.64
C VAL A 106 11.41 -5.19 7.22
N TYR A 107 10.99 -4.62 6.11
CA TYR A 107 9.64 -4.83 5.57
C TYR A 107 9.53 -6.10 4.71
N TRP A 108 10.66 -6.54 4.11
CA TRP A 108 10.78 -7.72 3.26
C TRP A 108 11.91 -8.65 3.72
N PRO A 109 11.86 -9.17 4.97
CA PRO A 109 12.97 -9.93 5.56
C PRO A 109 13.23 -11.28 4.86
N GLN A 110 12.29 -11.76 4.05
CA GLN A 110 12.40 -13.03 3.33
C GLN A 110 13.18 -12.92 2.01
N PHE A 111 13.47 -11.71 1.52
CA PHE A 111 14.17 -11.52 0.25
C PHE A 111 15.57 -10.99 0.46
N GLY A 112 16.55 -11.74 -0.01
CA GLY A 112 17.96 -11.39 -0.01
C GLY A 112 18.51 -11.21 -1.43
N GLU A 113 19.83 -11.31 -1.54
CA GLU A 113 20.52 -11.20 -2.82
C GLU A 113 20.10 -12.34 -3.78
N GLU A 114 19.84 -13.53 -3.25
CA GLU A 114 19.49 -14.72 -4.04
C GLU A 114 18.13 -14.58 -4.72
N GLU A 115 17.17 -13.92 -4.07
CA GLU A 115 15.81 -13.68 -4.58
C GLU A 115 15.69 -12.38 -5.38
N THR A 116 16.74 -11.54 -5.44
CA THR A 116 16.69 -10.22 -6.11
C THR A 116 17.18 -10.31 -7.56
N PHE A 117 16.28 -10.08 -8.53
CA PHE A 117 16.57 -10.23 -9.95
C PHE A 117 16.92 -8.93 -10.70
N GLY A 118 17.26 -7.86 -10.02
CA GLY A 118 17.73 -6.62 -10.64
C GLY A 118 16.99 -5.38 -10.19
N LYS A 119 17.31 -4.26 -10.83
CA LYS A 119 16.77 -2.93 -10.54
C LYS A 119 16.05 -2.35 -11.75
N ASP A 120 16.77 -1.58 -12.56
CA ASP A 120 16.24 -0.95 -13.78
C ASP A 120 16.36 -1.91 -14.99
N GLU A 121 17.28 -2.87 -14.91
CA GLU A 121 17.44 -3.96 -15.84
C GLU A 121 17.22 -5.28 -15.07
N TYR A 122 16.43 -6.21 -15.63
CA TYR A 122 16.15 -7.49 -15.00
C TYR A 122 17.22 -8.53 -15.40
N ASP A 123 17.69 -9.28 -14.42
CA ASP A 123 18.51 -10.47 -14.63
C ASP A 123 17.59 -11.65 -14.99
N TYR A 124 17.35 -11.84 -16.28
CA TYR A 124 16.47 -12.88 -16.78
C TYR A 124 17.03 -14.30 -16.53
N GLU A 125 18.35 -14.49 -16.46
CA GLU A 125 18.94 -15.77 -16.10
C GLU A 125 18.57 -16.14 -14.66
N LYS A 126 18.59 -15.16 -13.77
CA LYS A 126 18.19 -15.33 -12.38
C LYS A 126 16.70 -15.59 -12.25
N ILE A 127 15.84 -14.86 -12.99
CA ILE A 127 14.41 -15.15 -13.01
C ILE A 127 14.14 -16.59 -13.43
N VAL A 128 14.78 -17.06 -14.51
CA VAL A 128 14.65 -18.47 -14.96
C VAL A 128 15.14 -19.45 -13.89
N ALA A 129 16.23 -19.13 -13.20
CA ALA A 129 16.79 -20.00 -12.13
C ALA A 129 15.87 -20.10 -10.90
N LEU A 130 15.04 -19.07 -10.63
CA LEU A 130 14.02 -19.07 -9.58
C LEU A 130 12.79 -19.92 -9.94
N ASP A 131 12.69 -20.37 -11.20
CA ASP A 131 11.64 -21.26 -11.70
C ASP A 131 10.21 -20.78 -11.37
N PRO A 132 9.82 -19.54 -11.75
CA PRO A 132 8.47 -19.04 -11.56
C PRO A 132 7.55 -19.48 -12.71
N GLN A 133 6.25 -19.55 -12.46
CA GLN A 133 5.22 -19.70 -13.50
C GLN A 133 5.01 -18.36 -14.26
N VAL A 134 5.12 -17.25 -13.51
CA VAL A 134 4.90 -15.90 -14.04
C VAL A 134 5.93 -14.90 -13.54
N LEU A 135 6.24 -13.90 -14.40
CA LEU A 135 6.84 -12.64 -13.98
C LEU A 135 5.76 -11.56 -13.97
N ILE A 136 5.52 -10.94 -12.82
CA ILE A 136 4.57 -9.84 -12.67
C ILE A 136 5.33 -8.51 -12.74
N VAL A 137 4.93 -7.63 -13.66
CA VAL A 137 5.54 -6.31 -13.86
C VAL A 137 4.46 -5.22 -13.91
N PRO A 138 4.76 -3.96 -13.54
CA PRO A 138 3.84 -2.86 -13.77
C PRO A 138 3.81 -2.46 -15.26
N ARG A 139 2.77 -1.73 -15.69
CA ARG A 139 2.60 -1.30 -17.10
C ARG A 139 3.76 -0.45 -17.66
N ASN A 140 4.52 0.21 -16.79
CA ASN A 140 5.73 0.95 -17.14
C ASN A 140 7.02 0.14 -16.92
N GLY A 141 6.90 -1.17 -16.65
CA GLY A 141 8.02 -2.10 -16.58
C GLY A 141 8.51 -2.52 -17.96
N GLN A 142 9.43 -3.47 -17.98
CA GLN A 142 10.05 -3.99 -19.21
C GLN A 142 9.18 -5.11 -19.83
N VAL A 143 7.92 -4.78 -20.19
CA VAL A 143 6.91 -5.80 -20.59
C VAL A 143 7.34 -6.58 -21.84
N GLU A 144 7.60 -5.87 -22.94
CA GLU A 144 7.92 -6.48 -24.23
C GLU A 144 9.24 -7.25 -24.19
N GLU A 145 10.27 -6.68 -23.55
CA GLU A 145 11.55 -7.33 -23.38
C GLU A 145 11.42 -8.59 -22.52
N SER A 146 10.68 -8.51 -21.41
CA SER A 146 10.44 -9.65 -20.53
C SER A 146 9.73 -10.79 -21.26
N ILE A 147 8.74 -10.49 -22.13
CA ILE A 147 8.07 -11.48 -22.95
C ILE A 147 9.09 -12.17 -23.88
N GLU A 148 9.88 -11.41 -24.64
CA GLU A 148 10.88 -11.95 -25.55
C GLU A 148 11.89 -12.86 -24.84
N LYS A 149 12.33 -12.47 -23.66
CA LYS A 149 13.36 -13.21 -22.90
C LYS A 149 12.83 -14.44 -22.19
N LEU A 150 11.57 -14.45 -21.74
CA LEU A 150 11.02 -15.49 -20.86
C LEU A 150 10.10 -16.49 -21.58
N GLU A 151 9.52 -16.13 -22.74
CA GLU A 151 8.69 -17.04 -23.56
C GLU A 151 9.39 -18.37 -23.87
N PRO A 152 10.71 -18.42 -24.24
CA PRO A 152 11.39 -19.68 -24.51
C PRO A 152 11.46 -20.65 -23.34
N PHE A 153 11.26 -20.15 -22.12
CA PHE A 153 11.28 -20.92 -20.87
C PHE A 153 9.88 -21.25 -20.35
N GLY A 154 8.83 -20.82 -21.06
CA GLY A 154 7.44 -21.05 -20.67
C GLY A 154 6.97 -20.15 -19.53
N ILE A 155 7.74 -19.13 -19.13
CA ILE A 155 7.39 -18.18 -18.08
C ILE A 155 6.52 -17.08 -18.70
N GLN A 156 5.29 -16.91 -18.19
CA GLN A 156 4.35 -15.89 -18.69
C GLN A 156 4.63 -14.54 -18.02
N VAL A 157 4.45 -13.44 -18.78
CA VAL A 157 4.57 -12.07 -18.25
C VAL A 157 3.18 -11.49 -18.03
N VAL A 158 2.85 -11.21 -16.77
CA VAL A 158 1.57 -10.65 -16.33
C VAL A 158 1.76 -9.19 -15.94
N VAL A 159 0.84 -8.31 -16.38
CA VAL A 159 0.88 -6.89 -15.97
C VAL A 159 -0.13 -6.64 -14.86
N ILE A 160 0.38 -6.18 -13.71
CA ILE A 160 -0.38 -5.64 -12.58
C ILE A 160 0.30 -4.35 -12.16
N THR A 161 -0.46 -3.28 -11.92
CA THR A 161 0.11 -1.94 -11.64
C THR A 161 -0.32 -1.43 -10.27
N GLY A 162 0.24 -2.01 -9.21
CA GLY A 162 -0.13 -1.71 -7.82
C GLY A 162 0.20 -0.30 -7.34
N TRP A 163 1.03 0.46 -8.06
CA TRP A 163 1.33 1.85 -7.72
C TRP A 163 0.29 2.86 -8.24
N ASP A 164 -0.53 2.46 -9.22
CA ASP A 164 -1.54 3.32 -9.82
C ASP A 164 -2.84 3.30 -9.01
N ASN A 165 -3.35 4.46 -8.66
CA ASN A 165 -4.59 4.60 -7.93
C ASN A 165 -5.79 5.00 -8.82
N ALA A 166 -5.67 4.88 -10.16
CA ALA A 166 -6.77 5.14 -11.06
C ALA A 166 -7.85 4.05 -10.99
N ASP A 167 -7.45 2.80 -10.78
CA ASP A 167 -8.39 1.67 -10.62
C ASP A 167 -7.80 0.60 -9.65
N VAL A 168 -7.67 0.97 -8.39
CA VAL A 168 -7.16 0.09 -7.33
C VAL A 168 -8.00 -1.19 -7.18
N PRO A 169 -9.34 -1.14 -7.17
CA PRO A 169 -10.16 -2.34 -7.09
C PRO A 169 -9.86 -3.37 -8.18
N LYS A 170 -9.60 -2.93 -9.41
CA LYS A 170 -9.18 -3.82 -10.50
C LYS A 170 -7.86 -4.50 -10.18
N GLN A 171 -6.84 -3.75 -9.75
CA GLN A 171 -5.52 -4.32 -9.44
C GLN A 171 -5.60 -5.35 -8.31
N ILE A 172 -6.40 -5.08 -7.28
CA ILE A 172 -6.63 -6.02 -6.18
C ILE A 172 -7.30 -7.32 -6.68
N ARG A 173 -8.35 -7.20 -7.52
CA ARG A 173 -9.05 -8.36 -8.09
C ARG A 173 -8.16 -9.19 -9.00
N LEU A 174 -7.30 -8.56 -9.80
CA LEU A 174 -6.30 -9.28 -10.60
C LEU A 174 -5.37 -10.12 -9.71
N CYS A 175 -4.92 -9.60 -8.57
CA CYS A 175 -4.15 -10.38 -7.61
C CYS A 175 -4.99 -11.54 -7.04
N GLY A 176 -6.26 -11.30 -6.68
CA GLY A 176 -7.17 -12.33 -6.18
C GLY A 176 -7.34 -13.48 -7.16
N GLU A 177 -7.68 -13.17 -8.41
CA GLU A 177 -7.88 -14.15 -9.49
C GLU A 177 -6.61 -14.95 -9.77
N LEU A 178 -5.46 -14.26 -9.91
CA LEU A 178 -4.18 -14.88 -10.24
C LEU A 178 -3.74 -15.90 -9.19
N PHE A 179 -4.00 -15.63 -7.92
CA PHE A 179 -3.53 -16.46 -6.80
C PHE A 179 -4.64 -17.28 -6.11
N GLY A 180 -5.86 -17.28 -6.66
CA GLY A 180 -7.01 -17.98 -6.05
C GLY A 180 -7.36 -17.43 -4.66
N LYS A 181 -7.40 -16.10 -4.53
CA LYS A 181 -7.66 -15.33 -3.31
C LYS A 181 -8.77 -14.31 -3.51
N GLU A 182 -9.82 -14.69 -4.23
CA GLU A 182 -10.90 -13.79 -4.64
C GLU A 182 -11.67 -13.23 -3.42
N GLU A 183 -11.90 -14.05 -2.39
CA GLU A 183 -12.57 -13.61 -1.16
C GLU A 183 -11.74 -12.54 -0.43
N GLN A 184 -10.43 -12.79 -0.24
CA GLN A 184 -9.52 -11.85 0.40
C GLN A 184 -9.35 -10.57 -0.45
N ALA A 185 -9.39 -10.70 -1.77
CA ALA A 185 -9.37 -9.55 -2.67
C ALA A 185 -10.61 -8.67 -2.49
N GLU A 186 -11.81 -9.23 -2.40
CA GLU A 186 -13.03 -8.44 -2.15
C GLU A 186 -13.05 -7.80 -0.75
N GLU A 187 -12.48 -8.45 0.28
CA GLU A 187 -12.27 -7.83 1.59
C GLU A 187 -11.32 -6.61 1.48
N LEU A 188 -10.23 -6.74 0.74
CA LEU A 188 -9.28 -5.65 0.51
C LEU A 188 -9.87 -4.54 -0.36
N VAL A 189 -10.70 -4.87 -1.35
CA VAL A 189 -11.47 -3.87 -2.12
C VAL A 189 -12.40 -3.08 -1.20
N SER A 190 -13.10 -3.73 -0.28
CA SER A 190 -13.97 -3.06 0.69
C SER A 190 -13.18 -2.14 1.61
N PHE A 191 -12.04 -2.59 2.12
CA PHE A 191 -11.11 -1.76 2.91
C PHE A 191 -10.69 -0.49 2.19
N TYR A 192 -10.43 -0.57 0.88
CA TYR A 192 -10.07 0.58 0.06
C TYR A 192 -11.29 1.48 -0.22
N GLN A 193 -12.43 0.89 -0.59
CA GLN A 193 -13.58 1.63 -1.12
C GLN A 193 -14.36 2.39 -0.04
N GLU A 194 -14.52 1.80 1.15
CA GLU A 194 -15.30 2.41 2.23
C GLU A 194 -14.81 3.82 2.64
N PRO A 195 -13.51 4.07 2.92
CA PRO A 195 -13.03 5.41 3.24
C PRO A 195 -13.09 6.36 2.04
N VAL A 196 -12.87 5.87 0.81
CA VAL A 196 -12.96 6.67 -0.41
C VAL A 196 -14.40 7.16 -0.63
N ASP A 197 -15.39 6.28 -0.47
CA ASP A 197 -16.80 6.63 -0.58
C ASP A 197 -17.21 7.60 0.51
N TYR A 198 -16.79 7.39 1.75
CA TYR A 198 -17.05 8.30 2.86
C TYR A 198 -16.50 9.70 2.57
N ILE A 199 -15.22 9.82 2.20
CA ILE A 199 -14.59 11.10 1.84
C ILE A 199 -15.38 11.75 0.70
N THR A 200 -15.65 11.01 -0.37
CA THR A 200 -16.38 11.52 -1.54
C THR A 200 -17.77 12.05 -1.16
N GLN A 201 -18.48 11.35 -0.28
CA GLN A 201 -19.78 11.77 0.21
C GLN A 201 -19.69 13.07 1.03
N GLN A 202 -18.72 13.18 1.95
CA GLN A 202 -18.56 14.38 2.77
C GLN A 202 -18.19 15.60 1.91
N LEU A 203 -17.34 15.40 0.89
CA LEU A 203 -16.92 16.46 -0.02
C LEU A 203 -18.04 17.06 -0.88
N GLN A 204 -19.21 16.44 -0.97
CA GLN A 204 -20.38 17.03 -1.62
C GLN A 204 -20.88 18.32 -0.92
N GLN A 205 -20.46 18.55 0.32
CA GLN A 205 -20.80 19.75 1.11
C GLN A 205 -19.78 20.88 0.94
N VAL A 206 -18.66 20.61 0.24
CA VAL A 206 -17.58 21.57 0.04
C VAL A 206 -17.83 22.36 -1.24
N GLU A 207 -18.08 23.67 -1.11
CA GLU A 207 -18.32 24.57 -2.25
C GLU A 207 -17.00 25.00 -2.89
N GLU A 208 -15.97 25.27 -2.09
CA GLU A 208 -14.63 25.69 -2.53
C GLU A 208 -13.58 24.76 -1.91
N ARG A 209 -12.73 24.19 -2.76
CA ARG A 209 -11.68 23.28 -2.31
C ARG A 209 -10.53 24.05 -1.71
N LYS A 210 -9.97 23.52 -0.63
CA LYS A 210 -8.75 24.03 -0.02
C LYS A 210 -7.54 23.69 -0.85
N THR A 211 -6.59 24.59 -0.90
CA THR A 211 -5.35 24.48 -1.67
C THR A 211 -4.28 23.72 -0.92
N VAL A 212 -3.51 22.90 -1.66
CA VAL A 212 -2.46 22.05 -1.11
C VAL A 212 -1.15 22.29 -1.83
N TYR A 213 -0.09 22.55 -1.10
CA TYR A 213 1.28 22.44 -1.54
C TYR A 213 1.86 21.09 -1.08
N TRP A 214 2.23 20.25 -2.05
CA TRP A 214 2.83 18.96 -1.81
C TRP A 214 4.27 18.96 -2.29
N GLU A 215 5.24 18.69 -1.40
CA GLU A 215 6.66 18.66 -1.70
C GLU A 215 7.24 17.28 -1.44
N TYR A 216 7.94 16.70 -2.42
CA TYR A 216 8.65 15.44 -2.28
C TYR A 216 10.09 15.54 -2.76
N GLY A 217 10.97 14.64 -2.30
CA GLY A 217 12.37 14.66 -2.72
C GLY A 217 13.12 15.90 -2.24
N ASP A 218 13.85 16.53 -3.15
CA ASP A 218 14.62 17.71 -2.85
C ASP A 218 13.74 18.96 -2.60
N ASP A 219 14.36 20.03 -2.15
CA ASP A 219 13.67 21.29 -1.87
C ASP A 219 12.95 21.83 -3.11
N TYR A 220 11.73 22.33 -2.89
CA TYR A 220 10.84 22.85 -3.92
C TYR A 220 10.42 21.85 -5.01
N SER A 221 10.72 20.57 -4.82
CA SER A 221 10.13 19.50 -5.64
C SER A 221 8.66 19.29 -5.28
N THR A 222 7.76 19.52 -6.20
CA THR A 222 6.32 19.30 -5.96
C THR A 222 5.78 18.14 -6.77
N CYS A 223 4.61 17.60 -6.38
CA CYS A 223 3.89 16.62 -7.18
C CYS A 223 3.18 17.34 -8.32
N ILE A 224 3.80 17.38 -9.46
CA ILE A 224 3.24 17.96 -10.67
C ILE A 224 2.61 16.84 -11.48
N PRO A 225 1.33 16.94 -11.86
CA PRO A 225 0.71 15.91 -12.66
C PRO A 225 1.34 15.91 -14.04
N GLY A 226 2.05 14.83 -14.36
CA GLY A 226 2.54 14.60 -15.71
C GLY A 226 1.46 13.99 -16.60
N THR A 227 0.61 13.17 -16.03
CA THR A 227 -0.44 12.40 -16.70
C THR A 227 -1.55 12.04 -15.70
N SER A 228 -2.62 11.39 -16.19
CA SER A 228 -3.65 10.77 -15.35
C SER A 228 -3.09 9.73 -14.35
N ASN A 229 -1.82 9.35 -14.47
CA ASN A 229 -1.15 8.35 -13.64
C ASN A 229 -0.31 8.99 -12.52
N ASP A 230 -0.34 10.30 -12.34
CA ASP A 230 0.30 10.96 -11.20
C ASP A 230 -0.49 10.65 -9.92
N GLY A 231 -0.05 9.61 -9.23
CA GLY A 231 -0.74 9.12 -8.07
C GLY A 231 -0.78 10.08 -6.89
N TRP A 232 0.14 11.01 -6.75
CA TRP A 232 0.12 12.01 -5.67
C TRP A 232 -0.86 13.14 -5.95
N HIS A 233 -0.93 13.60 -7.21
CA HIS A 233 -1.97 14.54 -7.61
C HIS A 233 -3.37 13.97 -7.37
N ASN A 234 -3.61 12.73 -7.82
CA ASN A 234 -4.87 12.05 -7.61
C ASN A 234 -5.19 11.84 -6.12
N MET A 235 -4.17 11.60 -5.28
CA MET A 235 -4.32 11.50 -3.83
C MET A 235 -4.80 12.82 -3.21
N ILE A 236 -4.26 13.97 -3.66
CA ILE A 236 -4.71 15.30 -3.23
C ILE A 236 -6.17 15.52 -3.64
N LEU A 237 -6.53 15.18 -4.90
CA LEU A 237 -7.90 15.31 -5.39
C LEU A 237 -8.88 14.42 -4.62
N MET A 238 -8.48 13.20 -4.29
CA MET A 238 -9.26 12.26 -3.47
C MET A 238 -9.52 12.81 -2.07
N ALA A 239 -8.54 13.50 -1.49
CA ALA A 239 -8.68 14.17 -0.19
C ALA A 239 -9.57 15.43 -0.22
N GLY A 240 -10.02 15.85 -1.40
CA GLY A 240 -10.79 17.10 -1.58
C GLY A 240 -9.91 18.34 -1.69
N GLY A 241 -8.60 18.19 -1.80
CA GLY A 241 -7.67 19.30 -2.00
C GLY A 241 -7.61 19.75 -3.47
N GLU A 242 -7.05 20.93 -3.68
CA GLU A 242 -6.61 21.46 -4.95
C GLU A 242 -5.08 21.59 -4.93
N ASN A 243 -4.40 20.88 -5.85
CA ASN A 243 -2.94 20.99 -5.97
C ASN A 243 -2.59 22.33 -6.63
N ILE A 244 -1.92 23.24 -5.90
CA ILE A 244 -1.56 24.58 -6.43
C ILE A 244 -0.66 24.51 -7.65
N PHE A 245 0.04 23.39 -7.88
CA PHE A 245 0.86 23.14 -9.05
C PHE A 245 0.34 21.98 -9.91
N GLY A 246 -1.00 21.79 -9.92
CA GLY A 246 -1.67 20.73 -10.65
C GLY A 246 -1.69 20.88 -12.17
N ASP A 247 -1.06 21.91 -12.74
CA ASP A 247 -0.99 22.12 -14.19
C ASP A 247 0.08 21.19 -14.83
N ALA A 248 -0.37 20.30 -15.71
CA ALA A 248 0.49 19.35 -16.42
C ALA A 248 1.61 20.02 -17.22
N SER A 249 1.46 21.30 -17.61
CA SER A 249 2.51 22.04 -18.29
C SER A 249 3.75 22.34 -17.43
N LEU A 250 3.61 22.19 -16.11
CA LEU A 250 4.69 22.35 -15.12
C LEU A 250 5.51 21.07 -14.92
N ALA A 251 5.08 19.94 -15.46
CA ALA A 251 5.75 18.66 -15.27
C ALA A 251 7.25 18.73 -15.61
N GLY A 252 8.10 18.29 -14.67
CA GLY A 252 9.55 18.28 -14.81
C GLY A 252 10.22 19.66 -14.79
N LYS A 253 9.50 20.71 -14.37
CA LYS A 253 10.07 22.05 -14.20
C LYS A 253 10.35 22.34 -12.73
N ASP A 254 11.42 23.08 -12.47
CA ASP A 254 11.68 23.66 -11.16
C ASP A 254 10.61 24.70 -10.83
N ILE A 255 10.16 24.70 -9.59
CA ILE A 255 9.19 25.65 -9.08
C ILE A 255 9.91 26.85 -8.48
N ASP A 256 9.51 28.05 -8.93
CA ASP A 256 9.94 29.28 -8.30
C ASP A 256 9.33 29.38 -6.89
N PRO A 257 10.16 29.45 -5.82
CA PRO A 257 9.67 29.51 -4.44
C PRO A 257 8.69 30.68 -4.19
N GLU A 258 8.82 31.79 -4.92
CA GLU A 258 7.89 32.92 -4.79
C GLU A 258 6.45 32.55 -5.17
N GLN A 259 6.27 31.57 -6.06
CA GLN A 259 4.93 31.11 -6.45
C GLN A 259 4.21 30.40 -5.29
N ILE A 260 4.94 29.74 -4.38
CA ILE A 260 4.35 29.12 -3.18
C ILE A 260 3.83 30.21 -2.24
N LEU A 261 4.63 31.29 -2.07
CA LEU A 261 4.26 32.43 -1.23
C LEU A 261 3.04 33.18 -1.81
N LEU A 262 2.99 33.33 -3.14
CA LEU A 262 1.85 33.97 -3.81
C LEU A 262 0.58 33.15 -3.76
N ALA A 263 0.69 31.82 -3.81
CA ALA A 263 -0.45 30.91 -3.73
C ALA A 263 -1.00 30.79 -2.31
N ASP A 264 -0.17 31.01 -1.28
CA ASP A 264 -0.51 30.92 0.15
C ASP A 264 -1.41 29.70 0.48
N PRO A 265 -0.89 28.46 0.34
CA PRO A 265 -1.71 27.26 0.44
C PRO A 265 -2.34 27.05 1.81
N ASP A 266 -3.54 26.44 1.84
CA ASP A 266 -4.24 26.08 3.09
C ASP A 266 -3.57 24.91 3.84
N LEU A 267 -2.86 24.03 3.12
CA LEU A 267 -2.17 22.87 3.66
C LEU A 267 -0.81 22.70 2.98
N ILE A 268 0.21 22.45 3.79
CA ILE A 268 1.55 22.06 3.33
C ILE A 268 1.83 20.63 3.76
N VAL A 269 2.26 19.78 2.81
CA VAL A 269 2.68 18.40 3.08
C VAL A 269 4.05 18.16 2.45
N LYS A 270 5.00 17.68 3.27
CA LYS A 270 6.34 17.27 2.83
C LYS A 270 6.51 15.77 2.97
N ILE A 271 6.87 15.07 1.91
CA ILE A 271 7.39 13.70 2.05
C ILE A 271 8.82 13.77 2.58
N TYR A 272 9.08 13.04 3.66
CA TYR A 272 10.39 12.97 4.27
C TYR A 272 10.67 11.55 4.77
N ALA A 273 11.70 10.92 4.22
CA ALA A 273 12.09 9.56 4.59
C ALA A 273 13.19 9.52 5.66
N GLY A 274 13.88 10.65 5.88
CA GLY A 274 15.03 10.74 6.79
C GLY A 274 16.33 10.15 6.23
N GLU A 275 17.44 10.44 6.90
CA GLU A 275 18.76 9.92 6.52
C GLU A 275 18.92 8.44 6.90
N VAL A 276 18.30 8.02 8.00
CA VAL A 276 18.41 6.65 8.55
C VAL A 276 17.79 5.62 7.64
N VAL A 277 16.79 6.01 6.88
CA VAL A 277 15.97 5.11 6.09
C VAL A 277 16.44 5.07 4.64
N GLY A 278 17.18 6.07 4.19
CA GLY A 278 17.61 6.19 2.81
C GLY A 278 16.41 6.16 1.85
N ASN A 279 16.67 5.88 0.58
CA ASN A 279 15.61 5.74 -0.43
C ASN A 279 14.76 4.46 -0.31
N SER A 280 15.06 3.61 0.68
CA SER A 280 14.43 2.30 0.85
C SER A 280 13.40 2.25 1.98
N GLY A 281 13.44 3.22 2.89
CA GLY A 281 12.65 3.16 4.10
C GLY A 281 11.19 3.52 3.90
N VAL A 282 10.44 2.53 3.52
CA VAL A 282 9.00 2.65 3.40
C VAL A 282 8.35 2.31 4.73
N PHE A 283 8.83 1.24 5.38
CA PHE A 283 8.26 0.75 6.63
C PHE A 283 8.79 1.45 7.87
N THR A 284 10.09 1.78 7.93
CA THR A 284 10.70 2.43 9.09
C THR A 284 10.56 3.94 8.98
N ALA A 285 9.84 4.56 9.91
CA ALA A 285 9.74 6.01 9.98
C ALA A 285 10.97 6.63 10.66
N PRO A 286 11.38 7.85 10.28
CA PRO A 286 12.35 8.64 11.02
C PRO A 286 11.88 8.90 12.46
N PRO A 287 12.81 9.09 13.43
CA PRO A 287 12.46 9.61 14.73
C PRO A 287 11.76 10.97 14.65
N GLN A 288 10.87 11.27 15.61
CA GLN A 288 10.11 12.53 15.60
C GLN A 288 11.03 13.77 15.68
N GLU A 289 12.20 13.64 16.30
CA GLU A 289 13.22 14.70 16.38
C GLU A 289 13.81 15.03 15.00
N GLU A 290 13.94 14.04 14.11
CA GLU A 290 14.44 14.22 12.76
C GLU A 290 13.40 14.91 11.87
N PHE A 291 12.13 14.52 11.98
CA PHE A 291 11.02 15.25 11.37
C PHE A 291 10.98 16.70 11.84
N ALA A 292 11.11 16.95 13.14
CA ALA A 292 11.10 18.29 13.71
C ALA A 292 12.27 19.14 13.19
N ALA A 293 13.46 18.57 13.06
CA ALA A 293 14.62 19.25 12.52
C ALA A 293 14.42 19.65 11.06
N LYS A 294 13.84 18.76 10.24
CA LYS A 294 13.51 19.07 8.84
C LYS A 294 12.41 20.13 8.74
N ALA A 295 11.41 20.06 9.58
CA ALA A 295 10.38 21.10 9.65
C ALA A 295 10.95 22.49 9.99
N GLU A 296 11.86 22.56 10.97
CA GLU A 296 12.52 23.81 11.34
C GLU A 296 13.39 24.36 10.19
N GLU A 297 14.11 23.50 9.46
CA GLU A 297 14.84 23.90 8.25
C GLU A 297 13.90 24.53 7.22
N MET A 298 12.74 23.94 6.96
CA MET A 298 11.75 24.48 6.02
C MET A 298 11.17 25.81 6.51
N LEU A 299 10.97 25.96 7.83
CA LEU A 299 10.51 27.22 8.44
C LEU A 299 11.53 28.37 8.34
N GLN A 300 12.82 28.09 8.09
CA GLN A 300 13.84 29.13 7.83
C GLN A 300 13.82 29.65 6.38
N ARG A 301 13.07 29.03 5.48
CA ARG A 301 12.90 29.53 4.12
C ARG A 301 12.27 30.92 4.16
N GLU A 302 12.71 31.81 3.26
CA GLU A 302 12.22 33.19 3.21
C GLU A 302 10.70 33.25 2.99
N GLY A 303 9.99 33.98 3.84
CA GLY A 303 8.54 34.16 3.76
C GLY A 303 7.69 32.99 4.31
N TRP A 304 8.25 31.83 4.58
CA TRP A 304 7.47 30.64 5.00
C TRP A 304 6.71 30.82 6.30
N LYS A 305 7.29 31.56 7.26
CA LYS A 305 6.61 31.87 8.56
C LYS A 305 5.34 32.73 8.37
N ASP A 306 5.21 33.36 7.21
CA ASP A 306 4.07 34.21 6.89
C ASP A 306 2.93 33.47 6.18
N LEU A 307 3.17 32.25 5.70
CA LEU A 307 2.16 31.40 5.06
C LEU A 307 1.01 31.07 6.04
N THR A 308 -0.21 31.08 5.52
CA THR A 308 -1.42 30.75 6.28
C THR A 308 -1.35 29.35 6.88
N ALA A 309 -0.94 28.34 6.10
CA ALA A 309 -0.77 26.98 6.57
C ALA A 309 0.21 26.87 7.76
N VAL A 310 1.31 27.65 7.74
CA VAL A 310 2.31 27.66 8.81
C VAL A 310 1.77 28.34 10.08
N LYS A 311 1.08 29.47 9.91
CA LYS A 311 0.47 30.21 11.03
C LYS A 311 -0.60 29.40 11.72
N GLU A 312 -1.42 28.68 10.98
CA GLU A 312 -2.54 27.89 11.51
C GLU A 312 -2.17 26.49 11.94
N GLY A 313 -0.92 26.03 11.64
CA GLY A 313 -0.46 24.68 11.96
C GLY A 313 -0.96 23.63 10.98
N ASN A 314 -1.31 24.01 9.75
CA ASN A 314 -1.68 23.09 8.68
C ASN A 314 -0.45 22.67 7.87
N PHE A 315 0.62 22.33 8.56
CA PHE A 315 1.88 21.89 7.97
C PHE A 315 2.28 20.53 8.53
N TYR A 316 2.46 19.55 7.64
CA TYR A 316 2.76 18.17 8.00
C TYR A 316 3.94 17.63 7.18
N LEU A 317 4.74 16.79 7.83
CA LEU A 317 5.71 15.94 7.16
C LEU A 317 5.20 14.49 7.26
N ASN A 318 5.34 13.69 6.22
CA ASN A 318 4.96 12.27 6.25
C ASN A 318 5.95 11.40 5.47
N THR A 319 5.98 10.11 5.80
CA THR A 319 6.80 9.14 5.06
C THR A 319 6.14 8.74 3.74
N ALA A 320 6.93 8.21 2.82
CA ALA A 320 6.44 7.65 1.56
C ALA A 320 5.52 6.43 1.75
N PHE A 321 5.52 5.80 2.93
CA PHE A 321 4.66 4.66 3.23
C PHE A 321 3.17 5.01 3.09
N MET A 322 2.77 6.19 3.54
CA MET A 322 1.39 6.68 3.43
C MET A 322 1.05 7.28 2.06
N SER A 323 2.02 7.33 1.14
CA SER A 323 1.89 8.03 -0.14
C SER A 323 2.19 7.15 -1.34
N GLY A 324 2.38 5.84 -1.13
CA GLY A 324 2.73 4.87 -2.16
C GLY A 324 1.73 3.73 -2.27
N GLY A 325 1.51 3.22 -3.46
CA GLY A 325 0.59 2.12 -3.71
C GLY A 325 -0.79 2.35 -3.10
N LEU A 326 -1.34 1.35 -2.41
CA LEU A 326 -2.61 1.45 -1.69
C LEU A 326 -2.53 2.42 -0.49
N GLY A 327 -1.34 2.65 0.06
CA GLY A 327 -1.09 3.67 1.08
C GLY A 327 -1.51 5.08 0.68
N LYS A 328 -1.65 5.38 -0.63
CA LYS A 328 -2.20 6.66 -1.11
C LYS A 328 -3.62 6.92 -0.64
N MET A 329 -4.45 5.90 -0.49
CA MET A 329 -5.78 6.03 0.10
C MET A 329 -5.67 6.49 1.56
N ILE A 330 -4.72 5.94 2.32
CA ILE A 330 -4.46 6.32 3.71
C ILE A 330 -3.93 7.76 3.77
N GLY A 331 -2.99 8.11 2.89
CA GLY A 331 -2.51 9.49 2.76
C GLY A 331 -3.63 10.48 2.41
N ALA A 332 -4.54 10.09 1.51
CA ALA A 332 -5.73 10.88 1.20
C ALA A 332 -6.66 11.04 2.41
N ALA A 333 -6.84 9.98 3.20
CA ALA A 333 -7.64 10.03 4.42
C ALA A 333 -7.04 10.99 5.47
N TYR A 334 -5.73 10.97 5.68
CA TYR A 334 -5.06 11.96 6.52
C TYR A 334 -5.25 13.39 6.01
N MET A 335 -4.97 13.63 4.73
CA MET A 335 -5.15 14.97 4.14
C MET A 335 -6.59 15.44 4.21
N ALA A 336 -7.58 14.58 3.94
CA ALA A 336 -9.00 14.93 4.06
C ALA A 336 -9.33 15.34 5.49
N LYS A 337 -8.80 14.63 6.50
CA LYS A 337 -8.95 14.96 7.91
C LYS A 337 -8.29 16.29 8.29
N TRP A 338 -7.11 16.59 7.73
CA TRP A 338 -6.39 17.85 7.96
C TRP A 338 -7.07 19.04 7.27
N LEU A 339 -7.57 18.85 6.05
CA LEU A 339 -8.26 19.88 5.28
C LEU A 339 -9.65 20.19 5.87
N TYR A 340 -10.41 19.16 6.25
CA TYR A 340 -11.83 19.29 6.62
C TYR A 340 -12.15 18.54 7.92
N PRO A 341 -11.52 18.90 9.07
CA PRO A 341 -11.67 18.14 10.32
C PRO A 341 -13.13 18.05 10.80
N ASP A 342 -13.93 19.08 10.58
CA ASP A 342 -15.34 19.14 11.01
C ASP A 342 -16.26 18.26 10.13
N LEU A 343 -15.89 18.00 8.88
CA LEU A 343 -16.63 17.12 7.98
C LEU A 343 -16.21 15.66 8.13
N MET A 344 -14.93 15.42 8.36
CA MET A 344 -14.33 14.07 8.42
C MET A 344 -14.35 13.49 9.85
N THR A 345 -15.45 13.69 10.58
CA THR A 345 -15.53 13.32 12.01
C THR A 345 -15.46 11.83 12.26
N GLU A 346 -16.00 10.99 11.37
CA GLU A 346 -16.00 9.53 11.48
C GLU A 346 -14.78 8.87 10.80
N LEU A 347 -13.96 9.65 10.08
CA LEU A 347 -12.76 9.16 9.44
C LEU A 347 -11.63 9.04 10.48
N ASP A 348 -11.06 7.85 10.60
CA ASP A 348 -9.93 7.54 11.46
C ASP A 348 -8.74 7.03 10.62
N PRO A 349 -7.86 7.93 10.15
CA PRO A 349 -6.71 7.53 9.35
C PRO A 349 -5.70 6.65 10.10
N ASP A 350 -5.56 6.80 11.44
CA ASP A 350 -4.67 5.97 12.24
C ASP A 350 -5.18 4.52 12.31
N ALA A 351 -6.50 4.33 12.40
CA ALA A 351 -7.11 3.01 12.33
C ALA A 351 -6.93 2.37 10.94
N LEU A 352 -7.09 3.15 9.85
CA LEU A 352 -6.84 2.67 8.48
C LEU A 352 -5.37 2.26 8.30
N PHE A 353 -4.43 3.06 8.80
CA PHE A 353 -3.01 2.73 8.76
C PHE A 353 -2.70 1.43 9.53
N THR A 354 -3.26 1.30 10.74
CA THR A 354 -3.11 0.09 11.56
C THR A 354 -3.66 -1.15 10.85
N GLN A 355 -4.83 -1.04 10.22
CA GLN A 355 -5.44 -2.14 9.47
C GLN A 355 -4.61 -2.50 8.23
N TRP A 356 -4.07 -1.50 7.51
CA TRP A 356 -3.16 -1.75 6.40
C TRP A 356 -1.91 -2.50 6.83
N MET A 357 -1.32 -2.11 7.98
CA MET A 357 -0.18 -2.81 8.54
C MET A 357 -0.50 -4.27 8.87
N ALA A 358 -1.71 -4.54 9.40
CA ALA A 358 -2.15 -5.91 9.66
C ALA A 358 -2.29 -6.74 8.37
N TYR A 359 -2.79 -6.17 7.27
CA TYR A 359 -2.77 -6.83 5.96
C TYR A 359 -1.35 -7.14 5.47
N GLN A 360 -0.39 -6.35 5.90
CA GLN A 360 1.02 -6.56 5.59
C GLN A 360 1.72 -7.52 6.58
N GLY A 361 1.01 -8.02 7.60
CA GLY A 361 1.56 -8.91 8.63
C GLY A 361 2.42 -8.20 9.69
N PHE A 362 2.23 -6.89 9.86
CA PHE A 362 2.99 -6.07 10.81
C PHE A 362 2.07 -5.31 11.75
N GLU A 363 2.61 -4.96 12.92
CA GLU A 363 2.04 -3.92 13.77
C GLU A 363 2.70 -2.57 13.43
N PRO A 364 2.00 -1.44 13.57
CA PRO A 364 2.62 -0.14 13.42
C PRO A 364 3.84 0.01 14.35
N ASN A 365 4.98 0.35 13.80
CA ASN A 365 6.24 0.43 14.55
C ASN A 365 6.65 1.85 14.91
N ALA A 366 6.01 2.85 14.31
CA ALA A 366 6.31 4.27 14.51
C ALA A 366 5.15 5.15 14.01
N GLN A 367 5.21 6.43 14.36
CA GLN A 367 4.35 7.44 13.77
C GLN A 367 4.95 7.92 12.44
N HIS A 368 4.25 7.71 11.35
CA HIS A 368 4.70 7.98 9.98
C HIS A 368 4.42 9.40 9.50
N TYR A 369 4.05 10.31 10.39
CA TYR A 369 3.90 11.72 10.11
C TYR A 369 4.31 12.59 11.31
N TYR A 370 4.54 13.87 11.03
CA TYR A 370 4.83 14.90 12.02
C TYR A 370 3.97 16.13 11.73
N HIS A 371 3.29 16.60 12.75
CA HIS A 371 2.51 17.83 12.72
C HIS A 371 3.37 18.99 13.20
N VAL A 372 3.61 19.98 12.33
CA VAL A 372 4.34 21.19 12.69
C VAL A 372 3.43 22.11 13.50
N PRO A 373 3.79 22.45 14.74
CA PRO A 373 2.94 23.32 15.56
C PRO A 373 2.72 24.70 14.92
N ALA A 374 1.51 25.25 15.10
CA ALA A 374 1.16 26.59 14.65
C ALA A 374 2.17 27.65 15.16
N GLN A 375 2.66 28.48 14.27
CA GLN A 375 3.68 29.48 14.62
C GLN A 375 3.11 30.75 15.30
N ASN A 376 1.76 30.89 15.36
CA ASN A 376 1.10 31.96 16.09
C ASN A 376 0.89 31.68 17.59
N ALA A 377 1.24 30.53 18.09
CA ALA A 377 0.98 30.12 19.48
C ALA A 377 1.96 30.72 20.50
N ALA A 378 2.92 31.57 20.10
CA ALA A 378 3.88 32.19 20.98
C ALA A 378 3.82 33.73 20.90
N ALA A 379 2.88 34.32 21.63
CA ALA A 379 2.93 35.73 22.04
C ALA A 379 2.50 35.86 23.50
#